data_dd972db8ab081215c51ae6ed4a2d9343
#
_entry.id   dd972db8ab081215c51ae6ed4a2d9343
#
_cell.length_a   1.000
_cell.length_b   1.000
_cell.length_c   1.000
_cell.angle_alpha   90.00
_cell.angle_beta   90.00
_cell.angle_gamma   90.00
#
_symmetry.space_group_name_H-M   'P 1'
#
loop_
_entity.id
_entity.type
_entity.pdbx_description
1 polymer ?
#
loop_
_entity_poly.entity_id
_entity_poly.type
_entity_poly.pdbx_seq_one_letter_code
_entity_poly.pdbx_strand_id
1 'polypeptide(L)'
;MANENLNTLRNKIAILIDGDNAQSSLLAQMLVETGRHGQVTVRRIYGDWTTNSMNSWKDTLNFHAFQPIQQFRYTVGKNATDSAMIIDAMDILHSGVVDGFCLVSSDSDYTRLATRIRETGVFVMGIGEKKTPKAFVNACDVFVYTENLAAEKKAAQQKQLHAKKTTKSKDDKEESDPMPMLSQAFEMAAGQDGWAPLAGMGNALYQLDPGFDPRTYGHKQLSKMIASLKDRFEMRTKDMEGQQIFYVRMKE
;
A
#
# COMPACT_ATOMS: atom_id res chain seq x y z
N MET A 1 -8.84 -14.89 38.24
CA MET A 1 -9.50 -14.92 36.92
C MET A 1 -8.79 -13.91 36.07
N ALA A 2 -7.97 -14.41 35.19
CA ALA A 2 -6.98 -13.63 34.43
C ALA A 2 -7.68 -12.82 33.35
N ASN A 3 -7.47 -11.49 33.36
CA ASN A 3 -7.61 -10.65 32.19
C ASN A 3 -6.50 -11.06 31.23
N GLU A 4 -6.78 -11.95 30.33
CA GLU A 4 -5.95 -12.15 29.14
C GLU A 4 -6.04 -10.87 28.31
N ASN A 5 -5.00 -10.07 28.44
CA ASN A 5 -4.72 -8.93 27.59
C ASN A 5 -4.73 -9.44 26.14
N LEU A 6 -5.77 -9.08 25.40
CA LEU A 6 -5.80 -9.04 23.95
C LEU A 6 -4.79 -7.99 23.45
N ASN A 7 -3.53 -8.21 23.77
CA ASN A 7 -2.42 -7.57 23.07
C ASN A 7 -2.27 -8.36 21.76
N THR A 8 -3.18 -8.12 20.82
CA THR A 8 -2.92 -8.48 19.43
C THR A 8 -1.58 -7.85 19.10
N LEU A 9 -0.53 -8.69 19.01
CA LEU A 9 0.80 -8.33 18.56
C LEU A 9 0.62 -7.69 17.19
N ARG A 10 0.52 -6.35 17.15
CA ARG A 10 0.47 -5.63 15.89
C ARG A 10 1.83 -5.81 15.24
N ASN A 11 1.85 -6.37 14.03
CA ASN A 11 3.05 -6.47 13.23
C ASN A 11 3.79 -5.13 13.21
N LYS A 12 5.07 -5.16 13.49
CA LYS A 12 5.95 -3.97 13.46
C LYS A 12 6.45 -3.76 12.04
N ILE A 13 6.29 -2.55 11.51
CA ILE A 13 6.69 -2.22 10.14
C ILE A 13 7.74 -1.13 10.15
N ALA A 14 8.78 -1.33 9.33
CA ALA A 14 9.72 -0.28 8.96
C ALA A 14 9.23 0.40 7.68
N ILE A 15 9.01 1.72 7.72
CA ILE A 15 8.81 2.52 6.51
C ILE A 15 10.11 3.21 6.13
N LEU A 16 10.60 2.90 4.93
CA LEU A 16 11.83 3.42 4.35
C LEU A 16 11.49 4.17 3.06
N ILE A 17 11.82 5.45 3.02
CA ILE A 17 11.40 6.35 1.95
C ILE A 17 12.63 6.87 1.19
N ASP A 18 12.64 6.66 -0.11
CA ASP A 18 13.53 7.32 -1.04
C ASP A 18 13.06 8.77 -1.23
N GLY A 19 13.68 9.69 -0.50
CA GLY A 19 13.26 11.08 -0.45
C GLY A 19 13.51 11.86 -1.75
N ASP A 20 14.39 11.36 -2.61
CA ASP A 20 14.68 11.96 -3.90
C ASP A 20 13.57 11.70 -4.93
N ASN A 21 12.87 10.55 -4.80
CA ASN A 21 11.84 10.09 -5.73
C ASN A 21 10.41 10.16 -5.16
N ALA A 22 10.24 10.28 -3.85
CA ALA A 22 8.94 10.30 -3.22
C ALA A 22 8.39 11.74 -3.03
N GLN A 23 7.07 11.85 -2.87
CA GLN A 23 6.38 13.13 -2.69
C GLN A 23 6.10 13.39 -1.20
N SER A 24 6.78 14.38 -0.60
CA SER A 24 6.60 14.77 0.82
C SER A 24 5.14 15.11 1.16
N SER A 25 4.40 15.66 0.21
CA SER A 25 3.00 16.04 0.39
C SER A 25 2.05 14.87 0.65
N LEU A 26 2.48 13.63 0.38
CA LEU A 26 1.71 12.39 0.58
C LEU A 26 2.13 11.60 1.82
N LEU A 27 3.09 12.10 2.62
CA LEU A 27 3.64 11.37 3.77
C LEU A 27 2.57 10.93 4.77
N ALA A 28 1.61 11.79 5.07
CA ALA A 28 0.50 11.46 5.98
C ALA A 28 -0.33 10.27 5.45
N GLN A 29 -0.62 10.26 4.13
CA GLN A 29 -1.36 9.18 3.48
C GLN A 29 -0.54 7.88 3.43
N MET A 30 0.77 7.96 3.17
CA MET A 30 1.67 6.81 3.21
C MET A 30 1.69 6.17 4.60
N LEU A 31 1.75 6.98 5.67
CA LEU A 31 1.67 6.48 7.05
C LEU A 31 0.33 5.82 7.38
N VAL A 32 -0.79 6.41 6.94
CA VAL A 32 -2.12 5.83 7.15
C VAL A 32 -2.22 4.49 6.42
N GLU A 33 -1.74 4.43 5.18
CA GLU A 33 -1.79 3.21 4.37
C GLU A 33 -0.93 2.10 4.99
N THR A 34 0.34 2.41 5.33
CA THR A 34 1.23 1.45 6.00
C THR A 34 0.66 1.00 7.35
N GLY A 35 0.01 1.90 8.09
CA GLY A 35 -0.61 1.64 9.38
C GLY A 35 -1.79 0.65 9.34
N ARG A 36 -2.36 0.37 8.15
CA ARG A 36 -3.39 -0.68 7.95
C ARG A 36 -2.80 -2.09 8.07
N HIS A 37 -1.51 -2.24 7.79
CA HIS A 37 -0.80 -3.52 7.81
C HIS A 37 -0.06 -3.79 9.12
N GLY A 38 0.18 -2.75 9.94
CA GLY A 38 0.85 -2.92 11.23
C GLY A 38 1.25 -1.59 11.88
N GLN A 39 1.94 -1.67 13.02
CA GLN A 39 2.45 -0.51 13.72
C GLN A 39 3.77 -0.04 13.07
N VAL A 40 3.82 1.20 12.60
CA VAL A 40 5.03 1.78 12.01
C VAL A 40 6.01 2.19 13.13
N THR A 41 7.01 1.33 13.38
CA THR A 41 7.99 1.50 14.47
C THR A 41 9.30 2.13 14.00
N VAL A 42 9.73 1.86 12.76
CA VAL A 42 10.90 2.47 12.14
C VAL A 42 10.43 3.40 11.02
N ARG A 43 10.89 4.66 11.04
CA ARG A 43 10.51 5.71 10.09
C ARG A 43 11.76 6.43 9.61
N ARG A 44 12.21 6.14 8.39
CA ARG A 44 13.43 6.73 7.82
C ARG A 44 13.19 7.27 6.42
N ILE A 45 13.82 8.41 6.13
CA ILE A 45 13.84 9.01 4.79
C ILE A 45 15.29 9.24 4.40
N TYR A 46 15.65 8.75 3.23
CA TYR A 46 17.00 8.79 2.67
C TYR A 46 17.10 9.88 1.60
N GLY A 47 18.18 10.61 1.58
CA GLY A 47 18.41 11.64 0.57
C GLY A 47 19.61 12.53 0.88
N ASP A 48 19.95 13.40 -0.07
CA ASP A 48 20.94 14.44 0.14
C ASP A 48 20.28 15.71 0.70
N TRP A 49 20.27 15.82 2.03
CA TRP A 49 19.63 16.91 2.76
C TRP A 49 20.30 18.26 2.58
N THR A 50 21.41 18.33 1.84
CA THR A 50 22.08 19.58 1.46
C THR A 50 21.45 20.21 0.22
N THR A 51 20.62 19.46 -0.50
CA THR A 51 19.95 19.91 -1.74
C THR A 51 18.63 20.60 -1.46
N ASN A 52 18.22 21.49 -2.38
CA ASN A 52 16.93 22.19 -2.27
C ASN A 52 15.73 21.27 -2.47
N SER A 53 15.86 20.15 -3.15
CA SER A 53 14.80 19.15 -3.34
C SER A 53 14.29 18.60 -2.02
N MET A 54 15.16 18.48 -1.00
CA MET A 54 14.80 17.98 0.32
C MET A 54 14.11 19.01 1.23
N ASN A 55 14.05 20.29 0.82
CA ASN A 55 13.42 21.32 1.65
C ASN A 55 11.93 21.05 1.91
N SER A 56 11.22 20.45 0.94
CA SER A 56 9.80 20.09 1.09
C SER A 56 9.54 19.04 2.18
N TRP A 57 10.56 18.32 2.62
CA TRP A 57 10.46 17.31 3.66
C TRP A 57 10.66 17.86 5.07
N LYS A 58 11.40 18.96 5.25
CA LYS A 58 11.86 19.45 6.56
C LYS A 58 10.74 19.62 7.59
N ASP A 59 9.66 20.29 7.20
CA ASP A 59 8.53 20.53 8.11
C ASP A 59 7.76 19.23 8.39
N THR A 60 7.66 18.37 7.39
CA THR A 60 6.92 17.10 7.44
C THR A 60 7.63 16.06 8.31
N LEU A 61 8.97 16.03 8.29
CA LEU A 61 9.78 15.12 9.10
C LEU A 61 9.51 15.28 10.60
N ASN A 62 9.59 16.51 11.08
CA ASN A 62 9.40 16.81 12.51
C ASN A 62 7.99 16.45 12.96
N PHE A 63 6.99 16.81 12.16
CA PHE A 63 5.59 16.58 12.50
C PHE A 63 5.25 15.09 12.59
N HIS A 64 5.84 14.25 11.74
CA HIS A 64 5.57 12.81 11.68
C HIS A 64 6.65 11.94 12.34
N ALA A 65 7.63 12.56 13.02
CA ALA A 65 8.73 11.87 13.70
C ALA A 65 9.49 10.90 12.77
N PHE A 66 9.90 11.38 11.60
CA PHE A 66 10.78 10.64 10.70
C PHE A 66 12.25 11.00 10.95
N GLN A 67 13.12 10.00 10.88
CA GLN A 67 14.56 10.17 10.95
C GLN A 67 15.10 10.44 9.53
N PRO A 68 15.71 11.61 9.27
CA PRO A 68 16.44 11.86 8.04
C PRO A 68 17.77 11.11 8.05
N ILE A 69 18.04 10.36 6.98
CA ILE A 69 19.33 9.70 6.76
C ILE A 69 20.04 10.46 5.65
N GLN A 70 21.21 11.06 6.00
CA GLN A 70 22.01 11.80 5.05
C GLN A 70 22.85 10.88 4.19
N GLN A 71 22.76 11.06 2.89
CA GLN A 71 23.68 10.45 1.93
C GLN A 71 24.17 11.52 0.94
N PHE A 72 25.44 11.88 1.03
CA PHE A 72 26.04 12.84 0.11
C PHE A 72 26.18 12.24 -1.30
N ARG A 73 25.83 13.01 -2.31
CA ARG A 73 26.08 12.66 -3.70
C ARG A 73 27.47 13.10 -4.12
N TYR A 74 28.46 12.22 -3.97
CA TYR A 74 29.84 12.51 -4.40
C TYR A 74 30.04 12.53 -5.91
N THR A 75 29.13 11.89 -6.66
CA THR A 75 29.19 11.80 -8.12
C THR A 75 27.78 11.92 -8.68
N VAL A 76 27.58 12.80 -9.64
CA VAL A 76 26.29 12.97 -10.33
C VAL A 76 25.93 11.69 -11.08
N GLY A 77 24.69 11.22 -10.92
CA GLY A 77 24.15 10.06 -11.63
C GLY A 77 24.50 8.69 -11.02
N LYS A 78 25.03 8.63 -9.77
CA LYS A 78 25.19 7.37 -9.04
C LYS A 78 24.10 7.22 -7.96
N ASN A 79 23.62 5.98 -7.77
CA ASN A 79 22.57 5.57 -6.83
C ASN A 79 23.07 5.49 -5.38
N ALA A 80 23.66 6.59 -4.86
CA ALA A 80 24.24 6.61 -3.52
C ALA A 80 23.14 6.52 -2.44
N THR A 81 22.02 7.20 -2.63
CA THR A 81 20.86 7.18 -1.74
C THR A 81 20.24 5.78 -1.70
N ASP A 82 20.09 5.12 -2.87
CA ASP A 82 19.52 3.78 -2.97
C ASP A 82 20.39 2.77 -2.22
N SER A 83 21.73 2.85 -2.39
CA SER A 83 22.67 1.97 -1.68
C SER A 83 22.57 2.13 -0.16
N ALA A 84 22.43 3.35 0.35
CA ALA A 84 22.28 3.60 1.79
C ALA A 84 20.95 3.00 2.31
N MET A 85 19.85 3.18 1.58
CA MET A 85 18.56 2.60 1.96
C MET A 85 18.58 1.07 1.91
N ILE A 86 19.25 0.47 0.91
CA ILE A 86 19.37 -0.99 0.78
C ILE A 86 20.17 -1.57 1.95
N ILE A 87 21.32 -0.99 2.28
CA ILE A 87 22.17 -1.45 3.39
C ILE A 87 21.39 -1.37 4.71
N ASP A 88 20.78 -0.24 5.00
CA ASP A 88 20.02 -0.02 6.22
C ASP A 88 18.80 -0.95 6.33
N ALA A 89 18.10 -1.20 5.21
CA ALA A 89 17.01 -2.17 5.16
C ALA A 89 17.49 -3.58 5.49
N MET A 90 18.67 -3.99 4.99
CA MET A 90 19.24 -5.30 5.30
C MET A 90 19.69 -5.40 6.77
N ASP A 91 20.23 -4.33 7.35
CA ASP A 91 20.58 -4.29 8.77
C ASP A 91 19.33 -4.42 9.65
N ILE A 92 18.24 -3.71 9.32
CA ILE A 92 16.96 -3.81 10.02
C ILE A 92 16.39 -5.23 9.87
N LEU A 93 16.45 -5.83 8.68
CA LEU A 93 15.99 -7.19 8.42
C LEU A 93 16.73 -8.21 9.31
N HIS A 94 18.06 -8.14 9.34
CA HIS A 94 18.87 -9.06 10.14
C HIS A 94 18.74 -8.84 11.65
N SER A 95 18.38 -7.65 12.09
CA SER A 95 18.10 -7.38 13.51
C SER A 95 16.81 -8.05 14.02
N GLY A 96 15.91 -8.45 13.14
CA GLY A 96 14.63 -9.10 13.50
C GLY A 96 13.68 -8.22 14.32
N VAL A 97 13.85 -6.88 14.29
CA VAL A 97 13.03 -5.96 15.09
C VAL A 97 11.71 -5.58 14.44
N VAL A 98 11.50 -5.96 13.18
CA VAL A 98 10.27 -5.69 12.41
C VAL A 98 9.76 -6.95 11.73
N ASP A 99 8.44 -7.00 11.54
CA ASP A 99 7.72 -8.08 10.87
C ASP A 99 7.39 -7.75 9.41
N GLY A 100 7.64 -6.51 8.99
CA GLY A 100 7.39 -6.04 7.63
C GLY A 100 8.12 -4.76 7.26
N PHE A 101 8.20 -4.53 5.97
CA PHE A 101 8.78 -3.32 5.36
C PHE A 101 7.76 -2.64 4.46
N CYS A 102 7.76 -1.32 4.47
CA CYS A 102 7.15 -0.48 3.45
C CYS A 102 8.26 0.28 2.73
N LEU A 103 8.49 -0.06 1.46
CA LEU A 103 9.48 0.58 0.59
C LEU A 103 8.79 1.62 -0.26
N VAL A 104 9.18 2.89 -0.11
CA VAL A 104 8.56 4.00 -0.85
C VAL A 104 9.52 4.52 -1.89
N SER A 105 9.37 4.04 -3.11
CA SER A 105 10.09 4.45 -4.31
C SER A 105 9.39 3.94 -5.59
N SER A 106 9.73 4.52 -6.73
CA SER A 106 9.32 4.05 -8.05
C SER A 106 10.49 3.46 -8.85
N ASP A 107 11.66 3.29 -8.21
CA ASP A 107 12.86 2.79 -8.85
C ASP A 107 12.91 1.26 -8.85
N SER A 108 13.27 0.68 -10.00
CA SER A 108 13.46 -0.76 -10.18
C SER A 108 14.63 -1.34 -9.38
N ASP A 109 15.58 -0.52 -8.95
CA ASP A 109 16.78 -0.95 -8.21
C ASP A 109 16.40 -1.58 -6.85
N TYR A 110 15.25 -1.22 -6.29
CA TYR A 110 14.69 -1.83 -5.09
C TYR A 110 14.04 -3.21 -5.30
N THR A 111 13.89 -3.68 -6.55
CA THR A 111 13.30 -4.99 -6.86
C THR A 111 14.03 -6.13 -6.13
N ARG A 112 15.37 -6.11 -6.17
CA ARG A 112 16.20 -7.14 -5.51
C ARG A 112 16.07 -7.09 -3.99
N LEU A 113 15.97 -5.90 -3.41
CA LEU A 113 15.74 -5.71 -1.98
C LEU A 113 14.39 -6.30 -1.57
N ALA A 114 13.30 -5.92 -2.26
CA ALA A 114 11.95 -6.42 -1.99
C ALA A 114 11.90 -7.96 -2.07
N THR A 115 12.47 -8.54 -3.14
CA THR A 115 12.57 -9.99 -3.29
C THR A 115 13.32 -10.63 -2.13
N ARG A 116 14.47 -10.05 -1.73
CA ARG A 116 15.29 -10.61 -0.64
C ARG A 116 14.59 -10.57 0.71
N ILE A 117 13.88 -9.49 1.02
CA ILE A 117 13.08 -9.39 2.25
C ILE A 117 11.97 -10.46 2.24
N ARG A 118 11.22 -10.57 1.14
CA ARG A 118 10.14 -11.55 0.99
C ARG A 118 10.62 -13.01 1.10
N GLU A 119 11.80 -13.33 0.57
CA GLU A 119 12.43 -14.66 0.69
C GLU A 119 12.64 -15.10 2.15
N THR A 120 12.77 -14.15 3.09
CA THR A 120 12.88 -14.45 4.52
C THR A 120 11.53 -14.62 5.22
N GLY A 121 10.41 -14.53 4.49
CA GLY A 121 9.06 -14.61 5.03
C GLY A 121 8.57 -13.31 5.70
N VAL A 122 9.32 -12.21 5.58
CA VAL A 122 8.95 -10.89 6.11
C VAL A 122 8.08 -10.16 5.09
N PHE A 123 6.98 -9.55 5.55
CA PHE A 123 6.03 -8.84 4.71
C PHE A 123 6.65 -7.63 4.00
N VAL A 124 6.37 -7.46 2.71
CA VAL A 124 6.85 -6.33 1.90
C VAL A 124 5.70 -5.59 1.24
N MET A 125 5.58 -4.33 1.59
CA MET A 125 4.69 -3.37 0.94
C MET A 125 5.51 -2.41 0.09
N GLY A 126 5.08 -2.11 -1.13
CA GLY A 126 5.63 -1.05 -1.96
C GLY A 126 4.67 0.14 -2.04
N ILE A 127 5.21 1.35 -2.10
CA ILE A 127 4.45 2.56 -2.47
C ILE A 127 5.23 3.28 -3.55
N GLY A 128 4.61 3.50 -4.72
CA GLY A 128 5.26 4.17 -5.84
C GLY A 128 4.25 4.71 -6.86
N GLU A 129 4.74 5.37 -7.88
CA GLU A 129 3.91 5.91 -8.96
C GLU A 129 3.42 4.80 -9.92
N LYS A 130 2.36 5.07 -10.69
CA LYS A 130 1.84 4.13 -11.72
C LYS A 130 2.89 3.73 -12.78
N LYS A 131 3.92 4.56 -12.97
CA LYS A 131 5.04 4.25 -13.87
C LYS A 131 6.04 3.22 -13.31
N THR A 132 5.92 2.83 -12.04
CA THR A 132 6.82 1.86 -11.39
C THR A 132 6.88 0.56 -12.18
N PRO A 133 8.09 0.05 -12.50
CA PRO A 133 8.24 -1.19 -13.24
C PRO A 133 7.54 -2.37 -12.57
N LYS A 134 6.84 -3.18 -13.37
CA LYS A 134 6.09 -4.36 -12.87
C LYS A 134 6.98 -5.35 -12.08
N ALA A 135 8.26 -5.41 -12.38
CA ALA A 135 9.21 -6.25 -11.62
C ALA A 135 9.24 -5.85 -10.14
N PHE A 136 9.27 -4.55 -9.82
CA PHE A 136 9.24 -4.10 -8.43
C PHE A 136 7.86 -4.28 -7.80
N VAL A 137 6.77 -3.99 -8.52
CA VAL A 137 5.41 -4.24 -8.05
C VAL A 137 5.22 -5.70 -7.65
N ASN A 138 5.61 -6.63 -8.52
CA ASN A 138 5.47 -8.08 -8.30
C ASN A 138 6.45 -8.64 -7.24
N ALA A 139 7.51 -7.91 -6.90
CA ALA A 139 8.41 -8.27 -5.81
C ALA A 139 7.79 -8.00 -4.43
N CYS A 140 6.76 -7.17 -4.33
CA CYS A 140 6.03 -6.86 -3.10
C CYS A 140 4.87 -7.84 -2.87
N ASP A 141 4.40 -7.96 -1.62
CA ASP A 141 3.15 -8.67 -1.28
C ASP A 141 1.94 -7.76 -1.53
N VAL A 142 2.12 -6.44 -1.33
CA VAL A 142 1.13 -5.40 -1.61
C VAL A 142 1.84 -4.20 -2.23
N PHE A 143 1.25 -3.60 -3.26
CA PHE A 143 1.77 -2.38 -3.85
C PHE A 143 0.68 -1.31 -3.97
N VAL A 144 0.96 -0.11 -3.48
CA VAL A 144 0.00 1.02 -3.50
C VAL A 144 0.52 2.13 -4.38
N TYR A 145 -0.31 2.56 -5.33
CA TYR A 145 0.03 3.65 -6.23
C TYR A 145 -0.21 5.01 -5.56
N THR A 146 0.77 5.91 -5.66
CA THR A 146 0.71 7.27 -5.08
C THR A 146 -0.45 8.09 -5.62
N GLU A 147 -0.89 7.82 -6.86
CA GLU A 147 -2.05 8.46 -7.48
C GLU A 147 -3.34 8.16 -6.72
N ASN A 148 -3.49 6.94 -6.17
CA ASN A 148 -4.64 6.59 -5.34
C ASN A 148 -4.63 7.36 -4.01
N LEU A 149 -3.45 7.51 -3.39
CA LEU A 149 -3.27 8.31 -2.17
C LEU A 149 -3.56 9.80 -2.42
N ALA A 150 -3.13 10.33 -3.57
CA ALA A 150 -3.39 11.72 -3.97
C ALA A 150 -4.89 11.97 -4.21
N ALA A 151 -5.60 11.02 -4.80
CA ALA A 151 -7.04 11.10 -5.02
C ALA A 151 -7.80 11.11 -3.68
N GLU A 152 -7.43 10.29 -2.72
CA GLU A 152 -8.01 10.30 -1.35
C GLU A 152 -7.76 11.62 -0.63
N LYS A 153 -6.55 12.18 -0.74
CA LYS A 153 -6.21 13.49 -0.17
C LYS A 153 -7.09 14.59 -0.74
N LYS A 154 -7.26 14.65 -2.06
CA LYS A 154 -8.14 15.62 -2.73
C LYS A 154 -9.60 15.46 -2.29
N ALA A 155 -10.09 14.22 -2.21
CA ALA A 155 -11.45 13.92 -1.77
C ALA A 155 -11.70 14.31 -0.29
N ALA A 156 -10.70 14.12 0.58
CA ALA A 156 -10.77 14.53 1.99
C ALA A 156 -10.77 16.06 2.13
N GLN A 157 -9.92 16.76 1.38
CA GLN A 157 -9.87 18.23 1.36
C GLN A 157 -11.16 18.84 0.78
N GLN A 158 -11.70 18.23 -0.28
CA GLN A 158 -12.98 18.66 -0.85
C GLN A 158 -14.14 18.46 0.12
N LYS A 159 -14.17 17.39 0.91
CA LYS A 159 -15.18 17.19 1.95
C LYS A 159 -15.10 18.24 3.06
N GLN A 160 -13.92 18.69 3.40
CA GLN A 160 -13.73 19.81 4.37
C GLN A 160 -14.14 21.16 3.77
N LEU A 161 -13.95 21.36 2.46
CA LEU A 161 -14.37 22.57 1.73
C LEU A 161 -15.83 22.52 1.27
N HIS A 162 -16.40 21.32 1.05
CA HIS A 162 -17.76 21.07 0.55
C HIS A 162 -18.83 20.87 1.64
N ALA A 163 -18.57 21.30 2.88
CA ALA A 163 -19.66 21.88 3.65
C ALA A 163 -20.26 23.09 2.87
N LYS A 164 -19.70 23.48 1.71
CA LYS A 164 -20.22 24.45 0.73
C LYS A 164 -19.91 23.98 -0.70
N LYS A 165 -21.00 23.49 -1.39
CA LYS A 165 -21.18 23.33 -2.86
C LYS A 165 -20.47 22.20 -3.63
N THR A 166 -21.33 21.40 -4.27
CA THR A 166 -21.14 20.37 -5.30
C THR A 166 -20.53 20.87 -6.61
N THR A 167 -19.65 20.10 -7.23
CA THR A 167 -19.74 19.65 -8.65
C THR A 167 -18.62 18.67 -9.01
N LYS A 168 -18.98 17.71 -9.89
CA LYS A 168 -18.18 16.58 -10.42
C LYS A 168 -17.14 17.05 -11.43
N SER A 169 -15.98 16.40 -11.44
CA SER A 169 -15.17 16.27 -12.64
C SER A 169 -14.73 14.82 -12.82
N LYS A 170 -15.05 14.27 -13.99
CA LYS A 170 -14.56 13.01 -14.54
C LYS A 170 -13.24 13.30 -15.25
N ASP A 171 -12.22 12.52 -14.97
CA ASP A 171 -11.08 12.35 -15.86
C ASP A 171 -11.04 10.88 -16.28
N ASP A 172 -11.28 10.66 -17.56
CA ASP A 172 -11.20 9.36 -18.23
C ASP A 172 -9.72 9.00 -18.42
N LYS A 173 -9.29 7.87 -17.84
CA LYS A 173 -8.08 7.14 -18.24
C LYS A 173 -8.51 5.70 -18.52
N GLU A 174 -7.98 5.13 -19.61
CA GLU A 174 -8.11 3.72 -19.97
C GLU A 174 -7.71 2.84 -18.79
N GLU A 175 -8.69 2.44 -18.00
CA GLU A 175 -8.57 1.41 -16.99
C GLU A 175 -8.91 0.08 -17.66
N SER A 176 -7.98 -0.86 -17.64
CA SER A 176 -8.25 -2.24 -18.08
C SER A 176 -9.43 -2.78 -17.27
N ASP A 177 -10.34 -3.49 -17.95
CA ASP A 177 -11.48 -4.12 -17.30
C ASP A 177 -11.03 -5.01 -16.14
N PRO A 178 -11.49 -4.78 -14.91
CA PRO A 178 -11.09 -5.58 -13.74
C PRO A 178 -11.75 -6.98 -13.72
N MET A 179 -12.74 -7.23 -14.58
CA MET A 179 -13.53 -8.46 -14.55
C MET A 179 -12.71 -9.75 -14.69
N PRO A 180 -11.73 -9.88 -15.61
CA PRO A 180 -10.95 -11.11 -15.72
C PRO A 180 -10.23 -11.46 -14.42
N MET A 181 -9.65 -10.45 -13.74
CA MET A 181 -8.94 -10.63 -12.48
C MET A 181 -9.90 -10.93 -11.32
N LEU A 182 -11.06 -10.25 -11.26
CA LEU A 182 -12.09 -10.52 -10.27
C LEU A 182 -12.66 -11.94 -10.39
N SER A 183 -12.87 -12.42 -11.62
CA SER A 183 -13.34 -13.79 -11.87
C SER A 183 -12.32 -14.82 -11.42
N GLN A 184 -11.05 -14.64 -11.77
CA GLN A 184 -9.97 -15.55 -11.36
C GLN A 184 -9.78 -15.57 -9.84
N ALA A 185 -9.83 -14.42 -9.18
CA ALA A 185 -9.74 -14.32 -7.72
C ALA A 185 -10.95 -14.97 -7.03
N PHE A 186 -12.13 -14.87 -7.63
CA PHE A 186 -13.32 -15.57 -7.15
C PHE A 186 -13.12 -17.09 -7.21
N GLU A 187 -12.67 -17.64 -8.34
CA GLU A 187 -12.40 -19.08 -8.51
C GLU A 187 -11.39 -19.60 -7.48
N MET A 188 -10.33 -18.82 -7.19
CA MET A 188 -9.32 -19.17 -6.18
C MET A 188 -9.89 -19.20 -4.76
N ALA A 189 -10.88 -18.38 -4.45
CA ALA A 189 -11.44 -18.22 -3.11
C ALA A 189 -12.78 -18.95 -2.88
N ALA A 190 -13.42 -19.44 -3.95
CA ALA A 190 -14.72 -20.07 -3.88
C ALA A 190 -14.65 -21.42 -3.16
N GLY A 191 -15.58 -21.62 -2.22
CA GLY A 191 -15.78 -22.89 -1.56
C GLY A 191 -16.63 -23.86 -2.37
N GLN A 192 -16.82 -25.08 -1.88
CA GLN A 192 -17.65 -26.11 -2.53
C GLN A 192 -19.13 -25.71 -2.66
N ASP A 193 -19.58 -24.76 -1.86
CA ASP A 193 -20.93 -24.20 -1.89
C ASP A 193 -21.13 -23.09 -2.95
N GLY A 194 -20.08 -22.82 -3.76
CA GLY A 194 -20.10 -21.78 -4.80
C GLY A 194 -20.04 -20.34 -4.26
N TRP A 195 -19.70 -20.16 -2.97
CA TRP A 195 -19.50 -18.86 -2.35
C TRP A 195 -18.05 -18.64 -1.95
N ALA A 196 -17.54 -17.45 -2.23
CA ALA A 196 -16.22 -17.02 -1.80
C ALA A 196 -16.33 -16.02 -0.63
N PRO A 197 -15.60 -16.18 0.49
CA PRO A 197 -15.46 -15.10 1.45
C PRO A 197 -14.79 -13.89 0.77
N LEU A 198 -15.35 -12.69 0.96
CA LEU A 198 -14.81 -11.47 0.32
C LEU A 198 -13.36 -11.19 0.74
N ALA A 199 -12.99 -11.52 1.98
CA ALA A 199 -11.61 -11.43 2.46
C ALA A 199 -10.68 -12.41 1.71
N GLY A 200 -11.12 -13.64 1.48
CA GLY A 200 -10.39 -14.63 0.67
C GLY A 200 -10.19 -14.16 -0.77
N MET A 201 -11.23 -13.59 -1.38
CA MET A 201 -11.15 -12.99 -2.70
C MET A 201 -10.16 -11.80 -2.74
N GLY A 202 -10.13 -10.98 -1.68
CA GLY A 202 -9.15 -9.89 -1.55
C GLY A 202 -7.71 -10.40 -1.50
N ASN A 203 -7.44 -11.46 -0.73
CA ASN A 203 -6.12 -12.09 -0.67
C ASN A 203 -5.73 -12.70 -2.02
N ALA A 204 -6.65 -13.35 -2.72
CA ALA A 204 -6.41 -13.89 -4.05
C ALA A 204 -6.07 -12.78 -5.07
N LEU A 205 -6.75 -11.62 -4.99
CA LEU A 205 -6.44 -10.47 -5.84
C LEU A 205 -5.01 -9.97 -5.65
N TYR A 206 -4.53 -9.85 -4.40
CA TYR A 206 -3.13 -9.47 -4.13
C TYR A 206 -2.12 -10.53 -4.59
N GLN A 207 -2.48 -11.82 -4.58
CA GLN A 207 -1.61 -12.87 -5.14
C GLN A 207 -1.53 -12.78 -6.67
N LEU A 208 -2.61 -12.40 -7.35
CA LEU A 208 -2.66 -12.22 -8.80
C LEU A 208 -1.97 -10.95 -9.27
N ASP A 209 -2.23 -9.85 -8.60
CA ASP A 209 -1.59 -8.54 -8.83
C ASP A 209 -1.44 -7.78 -7.50
N PRO A 210 -0.23 -7.70 -6.94
CA PRO A 210 0.02 -6.92 -5.71
C PRO A 210 -0.39 -5.44 -5.83
N GLY A 211 -0.46 -4.92 -7.05
CA GLY A 211 -0.91 -3.55 -7.35
C GLY A 211 -2.42 -3.40 -7.51
N PHE A 212 -3.22 -4.46 -7.33
CA PHE A 212 -4.67 -4.35 -7.40
C PHE A 212 -5.21 -3.48 -6.26
N ASP A 213 -5.94 -2.44 -6.64
CA ASP A 213 -6.56 -1.51 -5.69
C ASP A 213 -7.93 -1.08 -6.22
N PRO A 214 -9.04 -1.33 -5.48
CA PRO A 214 -10.37 -0.89 -5.90
C PRO A 214 -10.47 0.62 -6.17
N ARG A 215 -9.58 1.43 -5.56
CA ARG A 215 -9.52 2.89 -5.77
C ARG A 215 -9.08 3.25 -7.19
N THR A 216 -8.27 2.42 -7.81
CA THR A 216 -7.87 2.56 -9.22
C THR A 216 -9.09 2.51 -10.15
N TYR A 217 -10.14 1.76 -9.75
CA TYR A 217 -11.38 1.58 -10.49
C TYR A 217 -12.54 2.45 -9.93
N GLY A 218 -12.21 3.52 -9.18
CA GLY A 218 -13.20 4.46 -8.65
C GLY A 218 -13.99 4.00 -7.43
N HIS A 219 -13.62 2.86 -6.82
CA HIS A 219 -14.31 2.30 -5.66
C HIS A 219 -13.46 2.42 -4.39
N LYS A 220 -14.06 2.81 -3.25
CA LYS A 220 -13.33 2.98 -1.99
C LYS A 220 -12.88 1.66 -1.35
N GLN A 221 -13.55 0.57 -1.64
CA GLN A 221 -13.35 -0.75 -1.04
C GLN A 221 -13.80 -1.84 -2.02
N LEU A 222 -13.22 -3.03 -1.92
CA LEU A 222 -13.60 -4.19 -2.72
C LEU A 222 -15.10 -4.52 -2.58
N SER A 223 -15.66 -4.43 -1.37
CA SER A 223 -17.10 -4.65 -1.15
C SER A 223 -17.99 -3.70 -1.95
N LYS A 224 -17.57 -2.43 -2.10
CA LYS A 224 -18.32 -1.43 -2.89
C LYS A 224 -18.14 -1.66 -4.39
N MET A 225 -16.96 -2.13 -4.80
CA MET A 225 -16.70 -2.51 -6.18
C MET A 225 -17.55 -3.70 -6.58
N ILE A 226 -17.54 -4.78 -5.82
CA ILE A 226 -18.40 -5.97 -6.08
C ILE A 226 -19.89 -5.61 -6.05
N ALA A 227 -20.32 -4.78 -5.08
CA ALA A 227 -21.71 -4.33 -5.00
C ALA A 227 -22.15 -3.46 -6.19
N SER A 228 -21.24 -2.83 -6.94
CA SER A 228 -21.56 -2.11 -8.18
C SER A 228 -21.73 -3.04 -9.38
N LEU A 229 -21.16 -4.25 -9.33
CA LEU A 229 -21.18 -5.25 -10.40
C LEU A 229 -22.33 -6.28 -10.19
N LYS A 230 -23.54 -5.77 -9.92
CA LYS A 230 -24.72 -6.59 -9.57
C LYS A 230 -25.13 -7.60 -10.65
N ASP A 231 -24.80 -7.31 -11.89
CA ASP A 231 -25.11 -8.19 -13.02
C ASP A 231 -24.18 -9.41 -13.09
N ARG A 232 -23.02 -9.33 -12.44
CA ARG A 232 -21.96 -10.35 -12.45
C ARG A 232 -21.81 -11.05 -11.11
N PHE A 233 -22.03 -10.33 -10.01
CA PHE A 233 -21.85 -10.86 -8.66
C PHE A 233 -23.08 -10.68 -7.79
N GLU A 234 -23.33 -11.69 -6.96
CA GLU A 234 -24.27 -11.63 -5.84
C GLU A 234 -23.49 -11.56 -4.55
N MET A 235 -23.93 -10.75 -3.59
CA MET A 235 -23.28 -10.60 -2.30
C MET A 235 -24.27 -10.87 -1.18
N ARG A 236 -23.86 -11.70 -0.20
CA ARG A 236 -24.61 -11.94 1.04
C ARG A 236 -23.75 -11.65 2.26
N THR A 237 -24.40 -11.34 3.37
CA THR A 237 -23.77 -11.18 4.66
C THR A 237 -24.15 -12.33 5.57
N LYS A 238 -23.20 -12.91 6.27
CA LYS A 238 -23.43 -13.92 7.32
C LYS A 238 -22.87 -13.38 8.62
N ASP A 239 -23.69 -13.45 9.69
CA ASP A 239 -23.22 -13.12 11.02
C ASP A 239 -22.57 -14.37 11.65
N MET A 240 -21.32 -14.26 12.05
CA MET A 240 -20.59 -15.30 12.79
C MET A 240 -19.98 -14.67 14.03
N GLU A 241 -20.46 -15.06 15.19
CA GLU A 241 -19.96 -14.61 16.51
C GLU A 241 -19.90 -13.09 16.68
N GLY A 242 -20.92 -12.36 16.13
CA GLY A 242 -20.98 -10.90 16.21
C GLY A 242 -20.14 -10.15 15.16
N GLN A 243 -19.52 -10.88 14.22
CA GLN A 243 -18.85 -10.28 13.06
C GLN A 243 -19.64 -10.54 11.78
N GLN A 244 -19.88 -9.48 11.02
CA GLN A 244 -20.49 -9.58 9.69
C GLN A 244 -19.44 -9.96 8.64
N ILE A 245 -19.56 -11.18 8.12
CA ILE A 245 -18.70 -11.69 7.05
C ILE A 245 -19.45 -11.58 5.73
N PHE A 246 -18.80 -10.95 4.74
CA PHE A 246 -19.33 -10.84 3.39
C PHE A 246 -18.92 -12.04 2.55
N TYR A 247 -19.87 -12.62 1.84
CA TYR A 247 -19.65 -13.68 0.86
C TYR A 247 -20.12 -13.20 -0.50
N VAL A 248 -19.42 -13.65 -1.52
CA VAL A 248 -19.66 -13.30 -2.93
C VAL A 248 -19.90 -14.57 -3.72
N ARG A 249 -20.81 -14.54 -4.68
CA ARG A 249 -21.03 -15.58 -5.68
C ARG A 249 -21.07 -14.94 -7.06
N MET A 250 -20.41 -15.59 -8.03
CA MET A 250 -20.52 -15.17 -9.43
C MET A 250 -21.85 -15.67 -10.01
N LYS A 251 -22.54 -14.82 -10.74
CA LYS A 251 -23.78 -15.17 -11.46
C LYS A 251 -23.41 -15.76 -12.81
N GLU A 252 -24.11 -16.82 -13.19
CA GLU A 252 -24.04 -17.43 -14.52
C GLU A 252 -24.58 -16.52 -15.64
#